data_839fb8f13874b486e949c24cbeb69647
#
_entry.id   839fb8f13874b486e949c24cbeb69647
#
_cell.length_a   1.000
_cell.length_b   1.000
_cell.length_c   1.000
_cell.angle_alpha   90.00
_cell.angle_beta   90.00
_cell.angle_gamma   90.00
#
_symmetry.space_group_name_H-M   'P 1'
#
loop_
_entity.id
_entity.type
_entity.pdbx_description
1 polymer ?
#
loop_
_entity_poly.entity_id
_entity_poly.type
_entity_poly.pdbx_seq_one_letter_code
_entity_poly.pdbx_strand_id
1 'polypeptide(L)'
;MPQKRTAAAPRAQAGRAPSLAPKTIPSAAPAPAATTRSARAAATRLELLLAAEQLFALHGLMGVSLRQIVAATRQRNLATVHYHFGSREALAHAICDLRMPAIEQARAQRLSAYLKEPPPPARRTVELLRIQIEPSAEPVFAARGRSHFRRLLAHSFVSDEIDLRRYIGTHYDRGIRQTGRLLRTESAHLSAATFGVRWALLIRSM
;
A
#
# COMPACT_ATOMS: atom_id res chain seq x y z
N MET A 1 -88.14 -32.62 -37.40
CA MET A 1 -88.74 -33.16 -36.16
C MET A 1 -87.68 -34.01 -35.47
N PRO A 2 -87.63 -34.05 -34.19
CA PRO A 2 -87.86 -33.08 -33.08
C PRO A 2 -86.54 -32.94 -32.22
N GLN A 3 -86.37 -32.24 -31.27
CA GLN A 3 -86.99 -31.65 -30.10
C GLN A 3 -85.98 -30.89 -29.29
N LYS A 4 -86.41 -29.80 -28.81
CA LYS A 4 -85.84 -28.99 -27.68
C LYS A 4 -85.41 -29.83 -26.49
N ARG A 5 -84.34 -29.39 -25.85
CA ARG A 5 -84.32 -29.29 -24.36
C ARG A 5 -83.37 -28.16 -23.90
N THR A 6 -83.99 -27.27 -23.23
CA THR A 6 -83.50 -26.22 -22.35
C THR A 6 -82.79 -26.83 -21.11
N ALA A 7 -81.67 -26.29 -20.74
CA ALA A 7 -81.25 -26.33 -19.32
C ALA A 7 -80.14 -25.29 -19.04
N ALA A 8 -80.52 -24.29 -18.35
CA ALA A 8 -79.96 -23.74 -17.09
C ALA A 8 -78.46 -23.41 -17.09
N ALA A 9 -78.17 -22.12 -16.98
CA ALA A 9 -76.87 -21.56 -16.53
C ALA A 9 -76.66 -21.81 -15.04
N PRO A 10 -75.41 -22.03 -14.60
CA PRO A 10 -75.00 -21.77 -13.20
C PRO A 10 -74.15 -20.56 -13.11
N ARG A 11 -74.36 -19.87 -12.02
CA ARG A 11 -73.82 -18.69 -11.42
C ARG A 11 -72.28 -18.56 -11.49
N ALA A 12 -71.85 -17.34 -11.83
CA ALA A 12 -70.47 -16.83 -11.60
C ALA A 12 -70.08 -16.91 -10.11
N GLN A 13 -69.02 -17.61 -9.86
CA GLN A 13 -68.25 -17.47 -8.61
C GLN A 13 -67.08 -16.53 -8.89
N ALA A 14 -67.06 -15.41 -8.15
CA ALA A 14 -66.00 -14.46 -8.13
C ALA A 14 -64.73 -15.11 -7.52
N GLY A 15 -63.77 -15.43 -8.38
CA GLY A 15 -62.43 -15.86 -7.98
C GLY A 15 -61.60 -14.66 -7.54
N ARG A 16 -61.27 -14.66 -6.29
CA ARG A 16 -60.42 -13.71 -5.58
C ARG A 16 -59.03 -13.71 -6.21
N ALA A 17 -58.55 -12.57 -6.71
CA ALA A 17 -57.18 -12.37 -7.21
C ALA A 17 -56.18 -12.58 -6.09
N PRO A 18 -55.04 -13.28 -6.33
CA PRO A 18 -53.96 -13.35 -5.34
C PRO A 18 -53.21 -12.02 -5.31
N SER A 19 -53.17 -11.43 -4.11
CA SER A 19 -52.35 -10.28 -3.74
C SER A 19 -50.86 -10.61 -3.93
N LEU A 20 -50.22 -9.97 -4.91
CA LEU A 20 -48.76 -9.95 -5.06
C LEU A 20 -48.16 -9.00 -4.01
N ALA A 21 -47.84 -9.54 -2.84
CA ALA A 21 -46.97 -8.86 -1.89
C ALA A 21 -45.54 -8.77 -2.50
N PRO A 22 -44.84 -7.64 -2.42
CA PRO A 22 -43.47 -7.53 -2.91
C PRO A 22 -42.58 -8.44 -2.04
N LYS A 23 -41.89 -9.39 -2.70
CA LYS A 23 -40.83 -10.16 -2.06
C LYS A 23 -39.71 -9.20 -1.72
N THR A 24 -39.59 -8.85 -0.42
CA THR A 24 -38.44 -8.19 0.14
C THR A 24 -37.22 -9.10 -0.07
N ILE A 25 -36.28 -8.67 -0.92
CA ILE A 25 -34.98 -9.32 -1.08
C ILE A 25 -34.24 -9.03 0.21
N PRO A 26 -33.85 -10.05 1.02
CA PRO A 26 -33.02 -9.77 2.18
C PRO A 26 -31.67 -9.27 1.69
N SER A 27 -31.33 -8.03 2.03
CA SER A 27 -29.96 -7.50 1.91
C SER A 27 -29.05 -8.45 2.71
N ALA A 28 -28.28 -9.25 1.98
CA ALA A 28 -27.30 -10.13 2.59
C ALA A 28 -26.18 -9.27 3.18
N ALA A 29 -26.26 -8.98 4.47
CA ALA A 29 -25.10 -8.54 5.23
C ALA A 29 -24.00 -9.61 5.07
N PRO A 30 -22.74 -9.24 4.83
CA PRO A 30 -21.66 -10.21 4.64
C PRO A 30 -21.56 -11.08 5.89
N ALA A 31 -21.62 -12.39 5.70
CA ALA A 31 -21.62 -13.36 6.77
C ALA A 31 -20.38 -13.18 7.67
N PRO A 32 -20.52 -13.22 9.01
CA PRO A 32 -19.41 -12.97 9.96
C PRO A 32 -18.18 -13.88 9.76
N ALA A 33 -18.36 -15.05 9.15
CA ALA A 33 -17.27 -15.97 8.78
C ALA A 33 -16.37 -15.45 7.62
N ALA A 34 -16.90 -14.67 6.70
CA ALA A 34 -16.09 -14.07 5.61
C ALA A 34 -15.21 -12.94 6.13
N THR A 35 -15.71 -12.11 7.04
CA THR A 35 -14.99 -11.01 7.67
C THR A 35 -13.81 -11.52 8.52
N THR A 36 -14.02 -12.60 9.28
CA THR A 36 -12.94 -13.20 10.09
C THR A 36 -11.88 -13.89 9.23
N ARG A 37 -12.24 -14.50 8.11
CA ARG A 37 -11.27 -15.10 7.18
C ARG A 37 -10.40 -14.03 6.51
N SER A 38 -10.99 -12.94 6.04
CA SER A 38 -10.27 -11.81 5.46
C SER A 38 -9.32 -11.16 6.48
N ALA A 39 -9.76 -10.94 7.71
CA ALA A 39 -8.92 -10.39 8.77
C ALA A 39 -7.72 -11.31 9.10
N ARG A 40 -7.92 -12.62 9.15
CA ARG A 40 -6.83 -13.60 9.36
C ARG A 40 -5.84 -13.60 8.20
N ALA A 41 -6.32 -13.53 6.96
CA ALA A 41 -5.44 -13.46 5.79
C ALA A 41 -4.60 -12.17 5.80
N ALA A 42 -5.19 -11.02 6.15
CA ALA A 42 -4.49 -9.75 6.30
C ALA A 42 -3.44 -9.80 7.42
N ALA A 43 -3.76 -10.39 8.56
CA ALA A 43 -2.83 -10.57 9.67
C ALA A 43 -1.64 -11.48 9.28
N THR A 44 -1.92 -12.59 8.61
CA THR A 44 -0.88 -13.49 8.08
C THR A 44 0.03 -12.78 7.08
N ARG A 45 -0.56 -12.01 6.15
CA ARG A 45 0.18 -11.23 5.16
C ARG A 45 1.11 -10.21 5.84
N LEU A 46 0.62 -9.50 6.85
CA LEU A 46 1.42 -8.53 7.60
C LEU A 46 2.56 -9.22 8.38
N GLU A 47 2.31 -10.33 9.04
CA GLU A 47 3.33 -11.12 9.76
C GLU A 47 4.49 -11.52 8.82
N LEU A 48 4.16 -12.02 7.63
CA LEU A 48 5.15 -12.37 6.61
C LEU A 48 5.95 -11.16 6.11
N LEU A 49 5.29 -10.00 5.90
CA LEU A 49 5.96 -8.76 5.48
C LEU A 49 6.96 -8.28 6.52
N LEU A 50 6.58 -8.28 7.81
CA LEU A 50 7.46 -7.81 8.89
C LEU A 50 8.67 -8.75 9.09
N ALA A 51 8.46 -10.06 9.02
CA ALA A 51 9.55 -11.04 9.07
C ALA A 51 10.49 -10.91 7.88
N ALA A 52 9.96 -10.73 6.67
CA ALA A 52 10.75 -10.53 5.47
C ALA A 52 11.54 -9.22 5.52
N GLU A 53 10.94 -8.11 5.94
CA GLU A 53 11.63 -6.83 6.13
C GLU A 53 12.84 -6.96 7.05
N GLN A 54 12.66 -7.63 8.19
CA GLN A 54 13.74 -7.86 9.15
C GLN A 54 14.87 -8.71 8.55
N LEU A 55 14.55 -9.84 7.95
CA LEU A 55 15.54 -10.76 7.40
C LEU A 55 16.27 -10.14 6.21
N PHE A 56 15.58 -9.49 5.31
CA PHE A 56 16.20 -8.79 4.18
C PHE A 56 17.10 -7.65 4.63
N ALA A 57 16.74 -6.93 5.68
CA ALA A 57 17.58 -5.88 6.26
C ALA A 57 18.85 -6.44 6.94
N LEU A 58 18.81 -7.67 7.46
CA LEU A 58 19.95 -8.29 8.14
C LEU A 58 20.90 -9.00 7.17
N HIS A 59 20.35 -9.65 6.15
CA HIS A 59 21.10 -10.60 5.30
C HIS A 59 21.09 -10.22 3.81
N GLY A 60 20.45 -9.10 3.43
CA GLY A 60 20.25 -8.71 2.04
C GLY A 60 19.10 -9.47 1.37
N LEU A 61 18.62 -8.94 0.24
CA LEU A 61 17.48 -9.50 -0.48
C LEU A 61 17.76 -10.92 -1.00
N MET A 62 18.97 -11.17 -1.45
CA MET A 62 19.36 -12.48 -2.02
C MET A 62 19.83 -13.48 -0.98
N GLY A 63 20.32 -13.02 0.17
CA GLY A 63 20.79 -13.86 1.27
C GLY A 63 19.68 -14.60 2.04
N VAL A 64 18.39 -14.34 1.71
CA VAL A 64 17.24 -14.90 2.43
C VAL A 64 16.36 -15.73 1.52
N SER A 65 16.08 -16.97 1.89
CA SER A 65 15.11 -17.83 1.22
C SER A 65 13.68 -17.58 1.75
N LEU A 66 12.68 -17.84 0.92
CA LEU A 66 11.27 -17.80 1.34
C LEU A 66 10.98 -18.80 2.49
N ARG A 67 11.71 -19.91 2.57
CA ARG A 67 11.60 -20.86 3.68
C ARG A 67 12.06 -20.26 5.01
N GLN A 68 13.13 -19.48 5.03
CA GLN A 68 13.58 -18.77 6.24
C GLN A 68 12.57 -17.72 6.70
N ILE A 69 11.91 -17.03 5.76
CA ILE A 69 10.85 -16.08 6.10
C ILE A 69 9.66 -16.79 6.76
N VAL A 70 9.21 -17.92 6.20
CA VAL A 70 8.14 -18.72 6.82
C VAL A 70 8.54 -19.20 8.21
N ALA A 71 9.78 -19.74 8.35
CA ALA A 71 10.29 -20.24 9.63
C ALA A 71 10.37 -19.16 10.73
N ALA A 72 10.53 -17.88 10.34
CA ALA A 72 10.54 -16.73 11.25
C ALA A 72 9.13 -16.26 11.67
N THR A 73 8.07 -16.88 11.17
CA THR A 73 6.68 -16.57 11.46
C THR A 73 5.98 -17.76 12.14
N ARG A 74 4.72 -17.58 12.53
CA ARG A 74 3.87 -18.67 12.98
C ARG A 74 3.38 -19.58 11.87
N GLN A 75 3.67 -19.22 10.60
CA GLN A 75 3.27 -20.00 9.45
C GLN A 75 4.20 -21.20 9.28
N ARG A 76 3.64 -22.35 8.91
CA ARG A 76 4.41 -23.61 8.70
C ARG A 76 4.47 -24.04 7.23
N ASN A 77 3.69 -23.37 6.37
CA ASN A 77 3.53 -23.78 4.98
C ASN A 77 4.12 -22.71 4.04
N LEU A 78 5.13 -23.12 3.26
CA LEU A 78 5.74 -22.29 2.21
C LEU A 78 4.72 -21.83 1.16
N ALA A 79 3.68 -22.62 0.89
CA ALA A 79 2.60 -22.23 -0.02
C ALA A 79 1.91 -20.93 0.41
N THR A 80 1.92 -20.58 1.71
CA THR A 80 1.36 -19.33 2.21
C THR A 80 2.07 -18.10 1.63
N VAL A 81 3.41 -18.11 1.55
CA VAL A 81 4.17 -17.00 0.94
C VAL A 81 3.90 -16.90 -0.54
N HIS A 82 3.91 -18.05 -1.25
CA HIS A 82 3.60 -18.07 -2.69
C HIS A 82 2.17 -17.60 -2.97
N TYR A 83 1.23 -17.97 -2.13
CA TYR A 83 -0.17 -17.52 -2.24
C TYR A 83 -0.31 -16.00 -2.08
N HIS A 84 0.39 -15.40 -1.11
CA HIS A 84 0.27 -13.97 -0.82
C HIS A 84 1.12 -13.07 -1.73
N PHE A 85 2.26 -13.55 -2.20
CA PHE A 85 3.26 -12.69 -2.88
C PHE A 85 3.79 -13.27 -4.19
N GLY A 86 3.74 -14.57 -4.40
CA GLY A 86 4.24 -15.23 -5.61
C GLY A 86 5.77 -15.33 -5.66
N SER A 87 6.48 -14.21 -5.57
CA SER A 87 7.94 -14.14 -5.69
C SER A 87 8.60 -13.35 -4.56
N ARG A 88 9.93 -13.46 -4.45
CA ARG A 88 10.75 -12.66 -3.55
C ARG A 88 10.70 -11.17 -3.92
N GLU A 89 10.74 -10.87 -5.20
CA GLU A 89 10.66 -9.51 -5.71
C GLU A 89 9.30 -8.88 -5.37
N ALA A 90 8.19 -9.56 -5.61
CA ALA A 90 6.86 -9.09 -5.25
C ALA A 90 6.70 -8.91 -3.72
N LEU A 91 7.35 -9.76 -2.92
CA LEU A 91 7.40 -9.60 -1.47
C LEU A 91 8.19 -8.34 -1.06
N ALA A 92 9.32 -8.07 -1.70
CA ALA A 92 10.11 -6.86 -1.47
C ALA A 92 9.36 -5.58 -1.89
N HIS A 93 8.66 -5.61 -3.02
CA HIS A 93 7.76 -4.53 -3.45
C HIS A 93 6.62 -4.31 -2.45
N ALA A 94 6.00 -5.38 -1.95
CA ALA A 94 4.94 -5.28 -0.96
C ALA A 94 5.41 -4.71 0.39
N ILE A 95 6.70 -4.84 0.75
CA ILE A 95 7.29 -4.14 1.89
C ILE A 95 7.38 -2.62 1.60
N CYS A 96 7.75 -2.22 0.39
CA CYS A 96 7.71 -0.83 -0.02
C CYS A 96 6.28 -0.27 0.06
N ASP A 97 5.29 -1.00 -0.44
CA ASP A 97 3.87 -0.62 -0.39
C ASP A 97 3.32 -0.49 1.04
N LEU A 98 3.90 -1.23 1.98
CA LEU A 98 3.56 -1.13 3.40
C LEU A 98 4.14 0.16 4.03
N ARG A 99 5.34 0.57 3.64
CA ARG A 99 6.11 1.64 4.31
C ARG A 99 6.02 3.00 3.62
N MET A 100 6.07 3.03 2.31
CA MET A 100 6.15 4.27 1.53
C MET A 100 4.92 5.18 1.66
N PRO A 101 3.67 4.69 1.75
CA PRO A 101 2.52 5.58 1.88
C PRO A 101 2.59 6.51 3.09
N ALA A 102 3.02 6.03 4.25
CA ALA A 102 3.17 6.85 5.45
C ALA A 102 4.28 7.91 5.29
N ILE A 103 5.40 7.53 4.68
CA ILE A 103 6.52 8.43 4.38
C ILE A 103 6.08 9.54 3.41
N GLU A 104 5.38 9.18 2.32
CA GLU A 104 4.88 10.14 1.35
C GLU A 104 3.82 11.07 1.94
N GLN A 105 2.93 10.55 2.80
CA GLN A 105 1.94 11.36 3.49
C GLN A 105 2.60 12.38 4.42
N ALA A 106 3.57 11.98 5.23
CA ALA A 106 4.31 12.88 6.11
C ALA A 106 5.07 13.96 5.32
N ARG A 107 5.71 13.57 4.20
CA ARG A 107 6.38 14.50 3.29
C ARG A 107 5.39 15.49 2.67
N ALA A 108 4.25 15.02 2.19
CA ALA A 108 3.22 15.87 1.58
C ALA A 108 2.64 16.88 2.59
N GLN A 109 2.40 16.48 3.85
CA GLN A 109 1.92 17.36 4.91
C GLN A 109 2.94 18.47 5.20
N ARG A 110 4.21 18.15 5.38
CA ARG A 110 5.29 19.11 5.63
C ARG A 110 5.49 20.06 4.45
N LEU A 111 5.45 19.53 3.23
CA LEU A 111 5.57 20.33 2.01
C LEU A 111 4.37 21.28 1.85
N SER A 112 3.16 20.85 2.20
CA SER A 112 1.97 21.70 2.20
C SER A 112 2.10 22.86 3.22
N ALA A 113 2.62 22.59 4.41
CA ALA A 113 2.90 23.61 5.42
C ALA A 113 3.94 24.63 4.92
N TYR A 114 5.05 24.15 4.35
CA TYR A 114 6.09 24.99 3.75
C TYR A 114 5.55 25.92 2.65
N LEU A 115 4.68 25.40 1.79
CA LEU A 115 4.11 26.21 0.69
C LEU A 115 3.09 27.24 1.18
N LYS A 116 2.41 27.00 2.30
CA LYS A 116 1.47 27.97 2.90
C LYS A 116 2.22 29.09 3.59
N GLU A 117 3.27 28.79 4.30
CA GLU A 117 4.06 29.73 5.09
C GLU A 117 5.56 29.44 4.93
N PRO A 118 6.17 29.90 3.82
CA PRO A 118 7.59 29.65 3.57
C PRO A 118 8.45 30.33 4.63
N PRO A 119 9.48 29.66 5.15
CA PRO A 119 10.42 30.27 6.09
C PRO A 119 11.24 31.38 5.41
N PRO A 120 11.94 32.22 6.20
CA PRO A 120 12.86 33.22 5.66
C PRO A 120 13.86 32.60 4.67
N PRO A 121 14.29 33.34 3.62
CA PRO A 121 15.13 32.80 2.55
C PRO A 121 16.36 32.02 3.04
N ALA A 122 17.04 32.51 4.09
CA ALA A 122 18.21 31.86 4.66
C ALA A 122 17.94 30.43 5.24
N ARG A 123 16.68 30.08 5.51
CA ARG A 123 16.28 28.77 6.07
C ARG A 123 15.62 27.84 5.06
N ARG A 124 15.24 28.31 3.89
CA ARG A 124 14.45 27.53 2.91
C ARG A 124 15.13 26.25 2.47
N THR A 125 16.41 26.32 2.12
CA THR A 125 17.18 25.14 1.72
C THR A 125 17.22 24.09 2.83
N VAL A 126 17.48 24.50 4.07
CA VAL A 126 17.55 23.57 5.22
C VAL A 126 16.18 22.94 5.47
N GLU A 127 15.10 23.72 5.39
CA GLU A 127 13.75 23.21 5.63
C GLU A 127 13.31 22.23 4.52
N LEU A 128 13.62 22.53 3.27
CA LEU A 128 13.35 21.60 2.16
C LEU A 128 14.15 20.29 2.30
N LEU A 129 15.40 20.35 2.78
CA LEU A 129 16.19 19.15 3.09
C LEU A 129 15.56 18.35 4.23
N ARG A 130 15.05 19.00 5.28
CA ARG A 130 14.32 18.34 6.36
C ARG A 130 13.05 17.66 5.85
N ILE A 131 12.25 18.35 5.05
CA ILE A 131 11.05 17.80 4.42
C ILE A 131 11.39 16.54 3.61
N GLN A 132 12.57 16.51 2.98
CA GLN A 132 13.00 15.36 2.20
C GLN A 132 13.46 14.18 3.08
N ILE A 133 14.24 14.44 4.15
CA ILE A 133 14.96 13.43 4.92
C ILE A 133 14.13 12.89 6.10
N GLU A 134 13.54 13.79 6.91
CA GLU A 134 12.91 13.41 8.18
C GLU A 134 11.76 12.42 8.05
N PRO A 135 10.85 12.51 7.05
CA PRO A 135 9.79 11.51 6.89
C PRO A 135 10.30 10.08 6.70
N SER A 136 11.48 9.92 6.10
CA SER A 136 12.12 8.62 5.94
C SER A 136 12.78 8.11 7.23
N ALA A 137 13.11 9.02 8.15
CA ALA A 137 13.75 8.70 9.44
C ALA A 137 12.72 8.45 10.57
N GLU A 138 11.57 9.12 10.54
CA GLU A 138 10.55 9.04 11.60
C GLU A 138 10.04 7.63 11.92
N PRO A 139 9.75 6.75 10.95
CA PRO A 139 9.34 5.37 11.24
C PRO A 139 10.38 4.59 12.05
N VAL A 140 11.65 4.99 11.98
CA VAL A 140 12.75 4.38 12.77
C VAL A 140 12.65 4.78 14.24
N PHE A 141 12.18 6.00 14.52
CA PHE A 141 12.11 6.55 15.88
C PHE A 141 10.75 6.34 16.55
N ALA A 142 9.65 6.37 15.77
CA ALA A 142 8.29 6.29 16.28
C ALA A 142 7.83 4.85 16.60
N ALA A 143 8.36 3.84 15.92
CA ALA A 143 7.99 2.47 16.17
C ALA A 143 8.75 1.94 17.40
N ARG A 144 8.03 1.54 18.45
CA ARG A 144 8.57 0.72 19.56
C ARG A 144 9.15 -0.63 19.10
N GLY A 145 9.08 -0.95 17.80
CA GLY A 145 9.75 -2.02 17.10
C GLY A 145 10.60 -1.41 15.99
N ARG A 146 11.88 -1.68 15.97
CA ARG A 146 12.85 -1.18 14.98
C ARG A 146 12.32 -1.40 13.57
N SER A 147 12.01 -0.33 12.82
CA SER A 147 11.79 -0.46 11.39
C SER A 147 13.11 -0.82 10.74
N HIS A 148 13.12 -1.93 10.04
CA HIS A 148 14.28 -2.40 9.29
C HIS A 148 14.32 -1.85 7.86
N PHE A 149 13.32 -1.07 7.48
CA PHE A 149 13.09 -0.62 6.09
C PHE A 149 14.26 0.18 5.51
N ARG A 150 14.83 1.13 6.28
CA ARG A 150 16.00 1.90 5.80
C ARG A 150 17.21 1.00 5.53
N ARG A 151 17.46 0.03 6.40
CA ARG A 151 18.55 -0.93 6.20
C ARG A 151 18.29 -1.83 5.00
N LEU A 152 17.04 -2.25 4.80
CA LEU A 152 16.61 -2.96 3.61
C LEU A 152 16.89 -2.14 2.34
N LEU A 153 16.52 -0.85 2.33
CA LEU A 153 16.80 0.03 1.20
C LEU A 153 18.31 0.18 0.96
N ALA A 154 19.10 0.36 2.02
CA ALA A 154 20.56 0.45 1.89
C ALA A 154 21.16 -0.81 1.25
N HIS A 155 20.68 -2.00 1.60
CA HIS A 155 21.10 -3.25 0.95
C HIS A 155 20.68 -3.34 -0.52
N SER A 156 19.50 -2.81 -0.88
CA SER A 156 19.03 -2.82 -2.27
C SER A 156 19.86 -1.91 -3.20
N PHE A 157 20.60 -0.96 -2.65
CA PHE A 157 21.49 -0.10 -3.43
C PHE A 157 22.81 -0.76 -3.82
N VAL A 158 23.16 -1.86 -3.17
CA VAL A 158 24.39 -2.62 -3.41
C VAL A 158 24.13 -3.84 -4.30
N SER A 159 22.87 -4.26 -4.41
CA SER A 159 22.44 -5.46 -5.15
C SER A 159 21.64 -5.05 -6.39
N ASP A 160 22.11 -5.43 -7.57
CA ASP A 160 21.47 -5.11 -8.86
C ASP A 160 20.27 -6.04 -9.19
N GLU A 161 20.03 -7.09 -8.38
CA GLU A 161 19.07 -8.14 -8.74
C GLU A 161 17.60 -7.76 -8.48
N ILE A 162 17.31 -6.91 -7.47
CA ILE A 162 15.97 -6.36 -7.20
C ILE A 162 16.08 -4.86 -7.03
N ASP A 163 15.71 -4.11 -8.05
CA ASP A 163 15.81 -2.65 -8.05
C ASP A 163 14.63 -1.99 -7.33
N LEU A 164 14.66 -2.00 -5.99
CA LEU A 164 13.65 -1.32 -5.18
C LEU A 164 13.66 0.20 -5.39
N ARG A 165 14.78 0.78 -5.79
CA ARG A 165 14.87 2.22 -6.09
C ARG A 165 14.03 2.55 -7.31
N ARG A 166 14.14 1.75 -8.37
CA ARG A 166 13.31 1.91 -9.57
C ARG A 166 11.84 1.76 -9.23
N TYR A 167 11.50 0.74 -8.41
CA TYR A 167 10.13 0.54 -7.95
C TYR A 167 9.59 1.76 -7.20
N ILE A 168 10.32 2.26 -6.19
CA ILE A 168 9.96 3.44 -5.41
C ILE A 168 9.91 4.68 -6.30
N GLY A 169 10.90 4.88 -7.17
CA GLY A 169 10.96 5.99 -8.11
C GLY A 169 9.84 6.00 -9.15
N THR A 170 9.20 4.85 -9.41
CA THR A 170 8.05 4.77 -10.30
C THR A 170 6.73 5.02 -9.58
N HIS A 171 6.60 4.55 -8.33
CA HIS A 171 5.32 4.52 -7.60
C HIS A 171 5.19 5.62 -6.53
N TYR A 172 6.30 6.12 -5.98
CA TYR A 172 6.34 6.95 -4.77
C TYR A 172 7.25 8.19 -4.88
N ASP A 173 7.47 8.73 -6.08
CA ASP A 173 8.44 9.82 -6.28
C ASP A 173 7.83 11.23 -6.32
N ARG A 174 6.51 11.35 -6.20
CA ARG A 174 5.82 12.65 -6.34
C ARG A 174 6.37 13.70 -5.37
N GLY A 175 6.47 13.37 -4.10
CA GLY A 175 6.99 14.27 -3.07
C GLY A 175 8.48 14.57 -3.26
N ILE A 176 9.26 13.54 -3.63
CA ILE A 176 10.69 13.67 -3.93
C ILE A 176 10.91 14.65 -5.09
N ARG A 177 10.20 14.49 -6.20
CA ARG A 177 10.29 15.39 -7.37
C ARG A 177 9.87 16.82 -7.05
N GLN A 178 8.81 17.01 -6.26
CA GLN A 178 8.33 18.33 -5.91
C GLN A 178 9.34 19.05 -5.00
N THR A 179 9.86 18.40 -3.97
CA THR A 179 10.91 18.96 -3.10
C THR A 179 12.19 19.26 -3.88
N GLY A 180 12.59 18.36 -4.80
CA GLY A 180 13.76 18.57 -5.66
C GLY A 180 13.64 19.78 -6.57
N ARG A 181 12.45 20.06 -7.14
CA ARG A 181 12.22 21.29 -7.91
C ARG A 181 12.36 22.55 -7.07
N LEU A 182 11.81 22.58 -5.86
CA LEU A 182 11.92 23.70 -4.95
C LEU A 182 13.39 23.92 -4.53
N LEU A 183 14.10 22.85 -4.17
CA LEU A 183 15.53 22.91 -3.85
C LEU A 183 16.35 23.41 -5.04
N ARG A 184 16.00 23.02 -6.26
CA ARG A 184 16.68 23.54 -7.46
C ARG A 184 16.51 25.06 -7.59
N THR A 185 15.32 25.59 -7.29
CA THR A 185 15.07 27.05 -7.29
C THR A 185 15.93 27.76 -6.23
N GLU A 186 15.97 27.25 -5.01
CA GLU A 186 16.78 27.83 -3.92
C GLU A 186 18.31 27.65 -4.16
N SER A 187 18.70 26.74 -5.04
CA SER A 187 20.09 26.44 -5.40
C SER A 187 20.46 26.97 -6.81
N ALA A 188 19.89 28.10 -7.23
CA ALA A 188 20.09 28.66 -8.58
C ALA A 188 21.58 28.98 -8.88
N HIS A 189 22.39 29.23 -7.84
CA HIS A 189 23.84 29.47 -7.95
C HIS A 189 24.65 28.22 -8.38
N LEU A 190 24.07 27.01 -8.29
CA LEU A 190 24.71 25.78 -8.74
C LEU A 190 24.39 25.53 -10.22
N SER A 191 25.33 24.94 -10.97
CA SER A 191 25.01 24.41 -12.30
C SER A 191 23.99 23.28 -12.22
N ALA A 192 23.24 23.03 -13.29
CA ALA A 192 22.28 21.93 -13.37
C ALA A 192 22.96 20.55 -13.11
N ALA A 193 24.15 20.36 -13.65
CA ALA A 193 24.94 19.14 -13.47
C ALA A 193 25.35 18.95 -11.99
N THR A 194 25.90 20.00 -11.36
CA THR A 194 26.30 19.96 -9.93
C THR A 194 25.11 19.69 -9.04
N PHE A 195 23.98 20.37 -9.26
CA PHE A 195 22.77 20.11 -8.50
C PHE A 195 22.28 18.66 -8.69
N GLY A 196 22.25 18.16 -9.93
CA GLY A 196 21.81 16.80 -10.24
C GLY A 196 22.63 15.74 -9.52
N VAL A 197 23.97 15.87 -9.50
CA VAL A 197 24.86 14.95 -8.76
C VAL A 197 24.58 15.00 -7.25
N ARG A 198 24.51 16.19 -6.67
CA ARG A 198 24.24 16.36 -5.23
C ARG A 198 22.87 15.81 -4.84
N TRP A 199 21.85 16.06 -5.66
CA TRP A 199 20.52 15.55 -5.44
C TRP A 199 20.48 14.03 -5.51
N ALA A 200 21.11 13.42 -6.52
CA ALA A 200 21.20 11.98 -6.64
C ALA A 200 21.91 11.33 -5.44
N LEU A 201 23.00 11.93 -4.96
CA LEU A 201 23.72 11.47 -3.76
C LEU A 201 22.84 11.56 -2.52
N LEU A 202 22.09 12.66 -2.32
CA LEU A 202 21.15 12.82 -1.22
C LEU A 202 20.10 11.72 -1.22
N ILE A 203 19.45 11.48 -2.36
CA ILE A 203 18.41 10.44 -2.48
C ILE A 203 18.99 9.04 -2.22
N ARG A 204 20.24 8.80 -2.59
CA ARG A 204 20.92 7.51 -2.33
C ARG A 204 21.30 7.31 -0.87
N SER A 205 21.50 8.39 -0.12
CA SER A 205 21.92 8.33 1.31
C SER A 205 20.75 8.19 2.30
N MET A 206 19.52 8.32 1.81
CA MET A 206 18.29 8.23 2.62
C MET A 206 17.81 6.79 2.74
#